data_ce204534be7e062acca6d3464d3b1945
#
_entry.id   ce204534be7e062acca6d3464d3b1945
#
_cell.length_a   1.000
_cell.length_b   1.000
_cell.length_c   1.000
_cell.angle_alpha   90.00
_cell.angle_beta   90.00
_cell.angle_gamma   90.00
#
_symmetry.space_group_name_H-M   'P 1'
#
loop_
_entity.id
_entity.type
_entity.pdbx_description
1 polymer ?
#
loop_
_entity_poly.entity_id
_entity_poly.type
_entity_poly.pdbx_seq_one_letter_code
_entity_poly.pdbx_strand_id
1 'polypeptide(L)'
;DSMCLLDLLDRWCRERDGRVVAAHFNHQLRGAEADRDETFVRDWCAAHDIAFVSSSGDVRGLMEREGLSLEEAARRLRYDFLRQEAEKLGQHIKIYTAHHADDNAETILFNLIRGTGVAGLTGMAYQQNGICRPLLDVTREELAAYAAARHIPHVEDTTNADPGAAARNFLRLEVMPRLRQINPRAVE
;
A
#
# COMPACT_ATOMS: atom_id res chain seq x y z
N ASP A 1 -0.13 7.16 3.25
CA ASP A 1 0.74 6.05 3.69
C ASP A 1 1.95 5.91 2.75
N SER A 2 1.76 5.69 1.43
CA SER A 2 2.86 5.52 0.47
C SER A 2 3.79 6.71 0.37
N MET A 3 3.27 7.93 0.41
CA MET A 3 4.08 9.16 0.39
C MET A 3 4.92 9.32 1.66
N CYS A 4 4.39 8.93 2.83
CA CYS A 4 5.15 8.91 4.09
C CYS A 4 6.30 7.89 4.02
N LEU A 5 6.02 6.69 3.52
CA LEU A 5 7.06 5.68 3.32
C LEU A 5 8.15 6.17 2.37
N LEU A 6 7.77 6.85 1.29
CA LEU A 6 8.71 7.37 0.30
C LEU A 6 9.63 8.44 0.91
N ASP A 7 9.08 9.40 1.66
CA ASP A 7 9.88 10.41 2.38
C ASP A 7 10.84 9.77 3.41
N LEU A 8 10.33 8.81 4.19
CA LEU A 8 11.16 8.09 5.18
C LEU A 8 12.30 7.33 4.52
N LEU A 9 12.03 6.58 3.45
CA LEU A 9 13.04 5.80 2.74
C LEU A 9 14.04 6.69 2.01
N ASP A 10 13.61 7.77 1.37
CA ASP A 10 14.51 8.69 0.70
C ASP A 10 15.53 9.29 1.68
N ARG A 11 15.05 9.79 2.81
CA ARG A 11 15.92 10.32 3.87
C ARG A 11 16.88 9.28 4.40
N TRP A 12 16.36 8.09 4.75
CA TRP A 12 17.16 6.99 5.26
C TRP A 12 18.24 6.52 4.28
N CYS A 13 17.91 6.47 2.98
CA CYS A 13 18.85 6.11 1.94
C CYS A 13 19.91 7.18 1.71
N ARG A 14 19.52 8.46 1.66
CA ARG A 14 20.48 9.58 1.48
C ARG A 14 21.56 9.64 2.57
N GLU A 15 21.19 9.34 3.83
CA GLU A 15 22.13 9.25 4.94
C GLU A 15 23.18 8.11 4.77
N ARG A 16 22.97 7.19 3.82
CA ARG A 16 23.76 5.95 3.61
C ARG A 16 24.26 5.81 2.17
N ASP A 17 24.31 6.93 1.44
CA ASP A 17 24.69 6.98 0.03
C ASP A 17 23.86 6.04 -0.87
N GLY A 18 22.65 5.70 -0.40
CA GLY A 18 21.68 4.91 -1.12
C GLY A 18 20.73 5.76 -1.95
N ARG A 19 19.90 5.09 -2.76
CA ARG A 19 18.88 5.74 -3.60
C ARG A 19 17.56 5.00 -3.50
N VAL A 20 16.48 5.74 -3.66
CA VAL A 20 15.11 5.22 -3.76
C VAL A 20 14.60 5.43 -5.19
N VAL A 21 13.84 4.47 -5.67
CA VAL A 21 13.04 4.59 -6.88
C VAL A 21 11.58 4.44 -6.48
N ALA A 22 10.76 5.43 -6.76
CA ALA A 22 9.33 5.36 -6.58
C ALA A 22 8.70 4.61 -7.77
N ALA A 23 7.93 3.57 -7.48
CA ALA A 23 7.24 2.76 -8.49
C ALA A 23 5.72 2.88 -8.31
N HIS A 24 5.03 3.39 -9.33
CA HIS A 24 3.58 3.58 -9.34
C HIS A 24 2.93 2.66 -10.38
N PHE A 25 1.89 1.93 -9.98
CA PHE A 25 1.10 1.12 -10.91
C PHE A 25 -0.30 1.70 -11.05
N ASN A 26 -0.62 2.22 -12.24
CA ASN A 26 -1.93 2.75 -12.56
C ASN A 26 -2.86 1.59 -12.98
N HIS A 27 -3.82 1.29 -12.14
CA HIS A 27 -4.80 0.22 -12.38
C HIS A 27 -5.83 0.53 -13.46
N GLN A 28 -5.90 1.78 -13.96
CA GLN A 28 -6.85 2.27 -14.96
C GLN A 28 -8.33 2.04 -14.61
N LEU A 29 -8.65 1.88 -13.32
CA LEU A 29 -10.01 1.60 -12.87
C LEU A 29 -10.85 2.87 -12.67
N ARG A 30 -10.18 4.04 -12.48
CA ARG A 30 -10.81 5.33 -12.14
C ARG A 30 -10.60 6.41 -13.22
N GLY A 31 -10.14 6.02 -14.42
CA GLY A 31 -9.92 6.97 -15.52
C GLY A 31 -9.04 8.16 -15.11
N ALA A 32 -9.52 9.38 -15.35
CA ALA A 32 -8.76 10.62 -15.09
C ALA A 32 -8.29 10.81 -13.64
N GLU A 33 -8.96 10.23 -12.64
CA GLU A 33 -8.49 10.28 -11.25
C GLU A 33 -7.20 9.48 -11.06
N ALA A 34 -7.10 8.29 -11.68
CA ALA A 34 -5.90 7.47 -11.61
C ALA A 34 -4.70 8.15 -12.30
N ASP A 35 -4.95 8.86 -13.42
CA ASP A 35 -3.91 9.63 -14.13
C ASP A 35 -3.46 10.85 -13.33
N ARG A 36 -4.38 11.53 -12.64
CA ARG A 36 -4.06 12.61 -11.72
C ARG A 36 -3.20 12.12 -10.56
N ASP A 37 -3.52 10.97 -9.97
CA ASP A 37 -2.78 10.39 -8.86
C ASP A 37 -1.36 10.00 -9.30
N GLU A 38 -1.19 9.45 -10.48
CA GLU A 38 0.12 9.14 -11.06
C GLU A 38 0.93 10.43 -11.31
N THR A 39 0.31 11.46 -11.88
CA THR A 39 0.95 12.76 -12.12
C THR A 39 1.40 13.39 -10.82
N PHE A 40 0.56 13.38 -9.80
CA PHE A 40 0.89 13.89 -8.47
C PHE A 40 2.15 13.24 -7.88
N VAL A 41 2.25 11.90 -7.93
CA VAL A 41 3.44 11.19 -7.41
C VAL A 41 4.67 11.50 -8.25
N ARG A 42 4.52 11.57 -9.57
CA ARG A 42 5.62 11.92 -10.51
C ARG A 42 6.19 13.30 -10.21
N ASP A 43 5.31 14.29 -10.08
CA ASP A 43 5.72 15.68 -9.82
C ASP A 43 6.41 15.84 -8.47
N TRP A 44 5.88 15.14 -7.44
CA TRP A 44 6.51 15.11 -6.13
C TRP A 44 7.92 14.49 -6.20
N CYS A 45 8.08 13.36 -6.89
CA CYS A 45 9.38 12.72 -7.08
C CYS A 45 10.37 13.64 -7.82
N ALA A 46 9.92 14.32 -8.87
CA ALA A 46 10.75 15.27 -9.62
C ALA A 46 11.22 16.44 -8.72
N ALA A 47 10.33 16.97 -7.87
CA ALA A 47 10.67 18.05 -6.95
C ALA A 47 11.67 17.64 -5.86
N HIS A 48 11.81 16.33 -5.57
CA HIS A 48 12.70 15.80 -4.53
C HIS A 48 13.90 15.03 -5.08
N ASP A 49 14.13 15.07 -6.39
CA ASP A 49 15.21 14.33 -7.06
C ASP A 49 15.16 12.80 -6.80
N ILE A 50 13.94 12.26 -6.83
CA ILE A 50 13.68 10.82 -6.69
C ILE A 50 13.34 10.24 -8.06
N ALA A 51 14.01 9.14 -8.43
CA ALA A 51 13.69 8.43 -9.66
C ALA A 51 12.26 7.85 -9.58
N PHE A 52 11.50 8.00 -10.67
CA PHE A 52 10.12 7.56 -10.77
C PHE A 52 9.93 6.63 -11.95
N VAL A 53 9.27 5.51 -11.72
CA VAL A 53 8.83 4.58 -12.77
C VAL A 53 7.35 4.31 -12.61
N SER A 54 6.62 4.22 -13.72
CA SER A 54 5.22 3.85 -13.70
C SER A 54 4.88 2.85 -14.81
N SER A 55 3.82 2.10 -14.57
CA SER A 55 3.20 1.23 -15.57
C SER A 55 1.70 1.17 -15.32
N SER A 56 0.98 0.66 -16.28
CA SER A 56 -0.45 0.40 -16.18
C SER A 56 -0.76 -1.00 -16.70
N GLY A 57 -1.97 -1.51 -16.41
CA GLY A 57 -2.37 -2.82 -16.89
C GLY A 57 -3.88 -3.01 -16.91
N ASP A 58 -4.32 -3.92 -17.77
CA ASP A 58 -5.72 -4.31 -17.91
C ASP A 58 -6.13 -5.27 -16.79
N VAL A 59 -6.55 -4.68 -15.68
CA VAL A 59 -7.00 -5.42 -14.48
C VAL A 59 -8.26 -6.24 -14.80
N ARG A 60 -9.20 -5.67 -15.55
CA ARG A 60 -10.48 -6.35 -15.89
C ARG A 60 -10.25 -7.54 -16.80
N GLY A 61 -9.41 -7.37 -17.81
CA GLY A 61 -9.06 -8.49 -18.70
C GLY A 61 -8.34 -9.62 -17.96
N LEU A 62 -7.46 -9.32 -17.00
CA LEU A 62 -6.84 -10.36 -16.17
C LEU A 62 -7.87 -11.06 -15.27
N MET A 63 -8.75 -10.30 -14.63
CA MET A 63 -9.84 -10.81 -13.80
C MET A 63 -10.70 -11.83 -14.58
N GLU A 64 -11.12 -11.47 -15.79
CA GLU A 64 -11.97 -12.33 -16.64
C GLU A 64 -11.24 -13.58 -17.13
N ARG A 65 -9.99 -13.45 -17.57
CA ARG A 65 -9.19 -14.58 -18.09
C ARG A 65 -8.87 -15.64 -17.02
N GLU A 66 -8.67 -15.21 -15.79
CA GLU A 66 -8.18 -16.11 -14.73
C GLU A 66 -9.21 -16.38 -13.62
N GLY A 67 -10.41 -15.79 -13.71
CA GLY A 67 -11.47 -15.97 -12.69
C GLY A 67 -11.11 -15.37 -11.34
N LEU A 68 -10.30 -14.31 -11.32
CA LEU A 68 -9.87 -13.63 -10.10
C LEU A 68 -10.88 -12.56 -9.68
N SER A 69 -10.86 -12.18 -8.40
CA SER A 69 -11.51 -10.94 -7.99
C SER A 69 -10.74 -9.72 -8.54
N LEU A 70 -11.42 -8.58 -8.62
CA LEU A 70 -10.81 -7.32 -9.08
C LEU A 70 -9.59 -6.94 -8.23
N GLU A 71 -9.68 -7.13 -6.91
CA GLU A 71 -8.60 -6.83 -5.98
C GLU A 71 -7.39 -7.76 -6.20
N GLU A 72 -7.63 -9.06 -6.40
CA GLU A 72 -6.56 -10.04 -6.67
C GLU A 72 -5.85 -9.76 -7.99
N ALA A 73 -6.61 -9.47 -9.07
CA ALA A 73 -6.05 -9.14 -10.36
C ALA A 73 -5.22 -7.84 -10.31
N ALA A 74 -5.75 -6.80 -9.67
CA ALA A 74 -5.04 -5.54 -9.47
C ALA A 74 -3.75 -5.73 -8.65
N ARG A 75 -3.84 -6.49 -7.56
CA ARG A 75 -2.69 -6.82 -6.70
C ARG A 75 -1.62 -7.59 -7.47
N ARG A 76 -2.01 -8.59 -8.25
CA ARG A 76 -1.09 -9.41 -9.04
C ARG A 76 -0.31 -8.56 -10.05
N LEU A 77 -0.98 -7.79 -10.89
CA LEU A 77 -0.34 -6.91 -11.86
C LEU A 77 0.63 -5.93 -11.21
N ARG A 78 0.22 -5.31 -10.10
CA ARG A 78 1.08 -4.40 -9.35
C ARG A 78 2.35 -5.08 -8.84
N TYR A 79 2.25 -6.28 -8.26
CA TYR A 79 3.44 -6.97 -7.73
C TYR A 79 4.33 -7.53 -8.83
N ASP A 80 3.77 -7.95 -9.95
CA ASP A 80 4.55 -8.40 -11.11
C ASP A 80 5.34 -7.23 -11.70
N PHE A 81 4.71 -6.06 -11.84
CA PHE A 81 5.40 -4.83 -12.23
C PHE A 81 6.54 -4.48 -11.26
N LEU A 82 6.28 -4.46 -9.94
CA LEU A 82 7.30 -4.12 -8.94
C LEU A 82 8.50 -5.07 -9.00
N ARG A 83 8.27 -6.37 -9.20
CA ARG A 83 9.34 -7.37 -9.35
C ARG A 83 10.14 -7.15 -10.62
N GLN A 84 9.48 -6.90 -11.74
CA GLN A 84 10.15 -6.61 -13.01
C GLN A 84 11.04 -5.37 -12.92
N GLU A 85 10.56 -4.30 -12.29
CA GLU A 85 11.36 -3.10 -12.11
C GLU A 85 12.54 -3.34 -11.15
N ALA A 86 12.33 -4.08 -10.07
CA ALA A 86 13.41 -4.46 -9.16
C ALA A 86 14.49 -5.30 -9.85
N GLU A 87 14.11 -6.25 -10.71
CA GLU A 87 15.05 -7.08 -11.50
C GLU A 87 15.90 -6.23 -12.46
N LYS A 88 15.30 -5.22 -13.11
CA LYS A 88 16.03 -4.29 -13.99
C LYS A 88 17.07 -3.45 -13.25
N LEU A 89 16.79 -3.12 -11.98
CA LEU A 89 17.66 -2.29 -11.14
C LEU A 89 18.81 -3.09 -10.50
N GLY A 90 18.71 -4.41 -10.40
CA GLY A 90 19.79 -5.29 -9.95
C GLY A 90 19.45 -6.24 -8.82
N GLN A 91 20.43 -7.08 -8.41
CA GLN A 91 20.21 -8.22 -7.50
C GLN A 91 19.96 -7.83 -6.03
N HIS A 92 20.31 -6.62 -5.59
CA HIS A 92 20.22 -6.20 -4.19
C HIS A 92 19.05 -5.26 -3.90
N ILE A 93 18.13 -5.15 -4.86
CA ILE A 93 16.98 -4.26 -4.73
C ILE A 93 15.92 -4.90 -3.82
N LYS A 94 15.40 -4.11 -2.89
CA LYS A 94 14.29 -4.48 -2.03
C LYS A 94 13.07 -3.68 -2.41
N ILE A 95 11.91 -4.35 -2.46
CA ILE A 95 10.63 -3.72 -2.69
C ILE A 95 10.01 -3.38 -1.33
N TYR A 96 9.63 -2.12 -1.14
CA TYR A 96 8.97 -1.65 0.06
C TYR A 96 7.52 -1.27 -0.22
N THR A 97 6.62 -1.63 0.69
CA THR A 97 5.20 -1.28 0.61
C THR A 97 4.72 -0.67 1.92
N ALA A 98 3.81 0.30 1.84
CA ALA A 98 3.34 1.10 2.97
C ALA A 98 2.19 0.43 3.75
N HIS A 99 2.19 -0.90 3.88
CA HIS A 99 1.24 -1.56 4.78
C HIS A 99 1.60 -1.20 6.22
N HIS A 100 0.59 -0.86 7.01
CA HIS A 100 0.72 -0.37 8.37
C HIS A 100 -0.10 -1.22 9.37
N ALA A 101 -0.07 -0.89 10.66
CA ALA A 101 -0.72 -1.67 11.72
C ALA A 101 -2.22 -1.89 11.48
N ASP A 102 -2.94 -0.87 11.04
CA ASP A 102 -4.38 -0.99 10.73
C ASP A 102 -4.63 -1.97 9.58
N ASP A 103 -3.82 -1.94 8.51
CA ASP A 103 -3.94 -2.91 7.40
C ASP A 103 -3.69 -4.35 7.88
N ASN A 104 -2.75 -4.52 8.83
CA ASN A 104 -2.45 -5.80 9.42
C ASN A 104 -3.62 -6.32 10.24
N ALA A 105 -4.21 -5.48 11.10
CA ALA A 105 -5.39 -5.81 11.88
C ALA A 105 -6.60 -6.16 10.97
N GLU A 106 -6.85 -5.36 9.92
CA GLU A 106 -7.88 -5.68 8.91
C GLU A 106 -7.63 -7.06 8.26
N THR A 107 -6.37 -7.38 7.96
CA THR A 107 -6.01 -8.67 7.35
C THR A 107 -6.25 -9.84 8.30
N ILE A 108 -5.90 -9.70 9.57
CA ILE A 108 -6.15 -10.72 10.60
C ILE A 108 -7.64 -10.96 10.76
N LEU A 109 -8.44 -9.88 10.88
CA LEU A 109 -9.90 -9.97 11.00
C LEU A 109 -10.53 -10.61 9.75
N PHE A 110 -10.09 -10.21 8.58
CA PHE A 110 -10.59 -10.77 7.33
C PHE A 110 -10.31 -12.27 7.22
N ASN A 111 -9.11 -12.69 7.60
CA ASN A 111 -8.74 -14.10 7.66
C ASN A 111 -9.58 -14.87 8.69
N LEU A 112 -9.78 -14.29 9.88
CA LEU A 112 -10.61 -14.90 10.94
C LEU A 112 -12.04 -15.14 10.46
N ILE A 113 -12.66 -14.14 9.81
CA ILE A 113 -14.03 -14.23 9.27
C ILE A 113 -14.12 -15.32 8.18
N ARG A 114 -13.06 -15.53 7.41
CA ARG A 114 -13.00 -16.59 6.38
C ARG A 114 -12.70 -17.98 6.92
N GLY A 115 -12.52 -18.13 8.23
CA GLY A 115 -12.28 -19.43 8.86
C GLY A 115 -10.86 -19.94 8.67
N THR A 116 -9.85 -19.07 8.86
CA THR A 116 -8.44 -19.46 8.76
C THR A 116 -7.97 -20.27 9.98
N GLY A 117 -6.92 -21.10 9.79
CA GLY A 117 -6.14 -21.65 10.90
C GLY A 117 -5.18 -20.62 11.53
N VAL A 118 -4.41 -21.07 12.53
CA VAL A 118 -3.47 -20.22 13.30
C VAL A 118 -2.54 -19.41 12.38
N ALA A 119 -2.08 -19.97 11.28
CA ALA A 119 -1.19 -19.31 10.33
C ALA A 119 -1.79 -18.02 9.74
N GLY A 120 -3.11 -17.96 9.52
CA GLY A 120 -3.75 -16.75 9.00
C GLY A 120 -3.98 -15.67 10.06
N LEU A 121 -3.87 -16.03 11.34
CA LEU A 121 -3.98 -15.07 12.46
C LEU A 121 -2.66 -14.36 12.78
N THR A 122 -1.56 -14.77 12.17
CA THR A 122 -0.26 -14.11 12.34
C THR A 122 -0.16 -12.79 11.56
N GLY A 123 -1.16 -12.50 10.73
CA GLY A 123 -1.17 -11.27 9.91
C GLY A 123 -0.11 -11.26 8.81
N MET A 124 0.35 -10.06 8.47
CA MET A 124 1.36 -9.85 7.44
C MET A 124 2.77 -9.95 8.02
N ALA A 125 3.67 -10.65 7.32
CA ALA A 125 5.08 -10.66 7.69
C ALA A 125 5.78 -9.35 7.27
N TYR A 126 6.75 -8.87 8.08
CA TYR A 126 7.60 -7.71 7.74
C TYR A 126 8.34 -7.89 6.43
N GLN A 127 8.76 -9.12 6.16
CA GLN A 127 9.40 -9.47 4.90
C GLN A 127 8.85 -10.80 4.39
N GLN A 128 8.37 -10.79 3.14
CA GLN A 128 7.86 -11.99 2.48
C GLN A 128 7.98 -11.84 0.96
N ASN A 129 8.52 -12.86 0.27
CA ASN A 129 8.62 -12.92 -1.19
C ASN A 129 9.31 -11.67 -1.80
N GLY A 130 10.38 -11.18 -1.18
CA GLY A 130 11.13 -10.00 -1.63
C GLY A 130 10.48 -8.65 -1.30
N ILE A 131 9.35 -8.64 -0.61
CA ILE A 131 8.62 -7.43 -0.23
C ILE A 131 8.84 -7.15 1.25
N CYS A 132 9.21 -5.92 1.57
CA CYS A 132 9.41 -5.40 2.93
C CYS A 132 8.25 -4.47 3.32
N ARG A 133 7.82 -4.55 4.57
CA ARG A 133 6.73 -3.76 5.15
C ARG A 133 7.19 -3.11 6.45
N PRO A 134 7.98 -2.03 6.38
CA PRO A 134 8.59 -1.45 7.57
C PRO A 134 7.61 -0.71 8.49
N LEU A 135 6.39 -0.46 8.05
CA LEU A 135 5.39 0.32 8.79
C LEU A 135 4.35 -0.56 9.52
N LEU A 136 4.57 -1.88 9.61
CA LEU A 136 3.57 -2.79 10.22
C LEU A 136 3.28 -2.52 11.70
N ASP A 137 4.17 -1.85 12.43
CA ASP A 137 3.97 -1.41 13.82
C ASP A 137 3.55 0.06 13.95
N VAL A 138 3.38 0.75 12.81
CA VAL A 138 3.00 2.16 12.80
C VAL A 138 1.50 2.25 12.51
N THR A 139 0.77 2.98 13.33
CA THR A 139 -0.66 3.20 13.14
C THR A 139 -0.94 4.23 12.03
N ARG A 140 -2.14 4.19 11.48
CA ARG A 140 -2.60 5.20 10.52
C ARG A 140 -2.59 6.61 11.11
N GLU A 141 -2.88 6.74 12.40
CA GLU A 141 -2.85 8.02 13.12
C GLU A 141 -1.43 8.59 13.19
N GLU A 142 -0.44 7.75 13.51
CA GLU A 142 0.97 8.16 13.52
C GLU A 142 1.45 8.56 12.13
N LEU A 143 1.05 7.84 11.08
CA LEU A 143 1.35 8.23 9.69
C LEU A 143 0.70 9.56 9.31
N ALA A 144 -0.53 9.81 9.73
CA ALA A 144 -1.20 11.08 9.50
C ALA A 144 -0.51 12.23 10.23
N ALA A 145 -0.11 12.01 11.49
CA ALA A 145 0.67 12.98 12.27
C ALA A 145 2.04 13.26 11.62
N TYR A 146 2.73 12.23 11.14
CA TYR A 146 3.98 12.37 10.40
C TYR A 146 3.78 13.19 9.11
N ALA A 147 2.76 12.86 8.31
CA ALA A 147 2.46 13.58 7.08
C ALA A 147 2.20 15.07 7.35
N ALA A 148 1.41 15.37 8.40
CA ALA A 148 1.12 16.75 8.80
C ALA A 148 2.38 17.50 9.25
N ALA A 149 3.20 16.90 10.12
CA ALA A 149 4.43 17.49 10.64
C ALA A 149 5.47 17.76 9.54
N ARG A 150 5.47 16.92 8.51
CA ARG A 150 6.40 17.01 7.36
C ARG A 150 5.81 17.75 6.17
N HIS A 151 4.57 18.21 6.25
CA HIS A 151 3.84 18.84 5.14
C HIS A 151 3.81 17.97 3.88
N ILE A 152 3.71 16.63 4.06
CA ILE A 152 3.66 15.68 2.95
C ILE A 152 2.27 15.73 2.34
N PRO A 153 2.13 16.16 1.09
CA PRO A 153 0.84 16.16 0.44
C PRO A 153 0.39 14.73 0.12
N HIS A 154 -0.90 14.51 0.09
CA HIS A 154 -1.48 13.22 -0.27
C HIS A 154 -2.79 13.41 -1.03
N VAL A 155 -3.14 12.42 -1.82
CA VAL A 155 -4.43 12.36 -2.50
C VAL A 155 -5.32 11.39 -1.73
N GLU A 156 -6.54 11.81 -1.42
CA GLU A 156 -7.55 10.94 -0.82
C GLU A 156 -8.21 10.09 -1.91
N ASP A 157 -8.22 8.78 -1.69
CA ASP A 157 -8.94 7.85 -2.55
C ASP A 157 -10.41 7.81 -2.13
N THR A 158 -11.29 8.38 -2.93
CA THR A 158 -12.73 8.45 -2.67
C THR A 158 -13.38 7.08 -2.55
N THR A 159 -12.82 6.03 -3.19
CA THR A 159 -13.36 4.66 -3.08
C THR A 159 -13.15 4.04 -1.71
N ASN A 160 -12.23 4.55 -0.91
CA ASN A 160 -12.01 4.12 0.47
C ASN A 160 -13.12 4.55 1.44
N ALA A 161 -13.97 5.48 1.03
CA ALA A 161 -15.06 6.01 1.86
C ALA A 161 -16.36 5.19 1.74
N ASP A 162 -16.48 4.25 0.80
CA ASP A 162 -17.67 3.43 0.60
C ASP A 162 -17.53 2.05 1.28
N PRO A 163 -18.27 1.78 2.39
CA PRO A 163 -18.24 0.49 3.07
C PRO A 163 -18.71 -0.66 2.18
N GLY A 164 -19.57 -0.38 1.20
CA GLY A 164 -20.13 -1.37 0.29
C GLY A 164 -19.20 -1.79 -0.84
N ALA A 165 -18.15 -1.00 -1.15
CA ALA A 165 -17.29 -1.24 -2.28
C ALA A 165 -16.39 -2.48 -2.12
N ALA A 166 -15.99 -2.82 -0.89
CA ALA A 166 -15.19 -4.02 -0.59
C ALA A 166 -15.35 -4.44 0.87
N ALA A 167 -15.22 -5.74 1.15
CA ALA A 167 -15.27 -6.26 2.51
C ALA A 167 -14.23 -5.63 3.45
N ARG A 168 -13.06 -5.24 2.93
CA ARG A 168 -12.03 -4.50 3.69
C ARG A 168 -12.48 -3.10 4.09
N ASN A 169 -13.18 -2.38 3.19
CA ASN A 169 -13.74 -1.07 3.53
C ASN A 169 -14.79 -1.20 4.65
N PHE A 170 -15.62 -2.23 4.61
CA PHE A 170 -16.58 -2.51 5.68
C PHE A 170 -15.85 -2.74 7.03
N LEU A 171 -14.80 -3.57 7.03
CA LEU A 171 -14.01 -3.79 8.25
C LEU A 171 -13.41 -2.48 8.77
N ARG A 172 -12.81 -1.69 7.90
CA ARG A 172 -12.15 -0.41 8.22
C ARG A 172 -13.14 0.63 8.77
N LEU A 173 -14.29 0.79 8.14
CA LEU A 173 -15.22 1.88 8.42
C LEU A 173 -16.26 1.53 9.48
N GLU A 174 -16.65 0.27 9.60
CA GLU A 174 -17.71 -0.15 10.49
C GLU A 174 -17.22 -0.99 11.68
N VAL A 175 -16.30 -1.92 11.46
CA VAL A 175 -15.89 -2.88 12.49
C VAL A 175 -14.77 -2.34 13.35
N MET A 176 -13.68 -1.84 12.74
CA MET A 176 -12.52 -1.33 13.46
C MET A 176 -12.85 -0.21 14.46
N PRO A 177 -13.70 0.79 14.14
CA PRO A 177 -14.08 1.81 15.10
C PRO A 177 -14.79 1.24 16.33
N ARG A 178 -15.58 0.19 16.17
CA ARG A 178 -16.27 -0.49 17.29
C ARG A 178 -15.30 -1.30 18.17
N LEU A 179 -14.32 -1.96 17.55
CA LEU A 179 -13.27 -2.65 18.30
C LEU A 179 -12.42 -1.67 19.12
N ARG A 180 -12.12 -0.50 18.59
CA ARG A 180 -11.41 0.56 19.30
C ARG A 180 -12.21 1.16 20.46
N GLN A 181 -13.54 1.12 20.45
CA GLN A 181 -14.35 1.50 21.60
C GLN A 181 -14.17 0.51 22.77
N ILE A 182 -13.91 -0.77 22.49
CA ILE A 182 -13.65 -1.80 23.50
C ILE A 182 -12.18 -1.73 23.96
N ASN A 183 -11.26 -1.64 23.01
CA ASN A 183 -9.84 -1.51 23.26
C ASN A 183 -9.23 -0.46 22.30
N PRO A 184 -8.87 0.75 22.79
CA PRO A 184 -8.25 1.77 21.95
C PRO A 184 -7.00 1.30 21.20
N ARG A 185 -6.29 0.29 21.73
CA ARG A 185 -5.09 -0.31 21.13
C ARG A 185 -5.38 -1.58 20.31
N ALA A 186 -6.59 -1.71 19.76
CA ALA A 186 -7.00 -2.92 19.02
C ALA A 186 -6.20 -3.20 17.73
N VAL A 187 -5.33 -2.28 17.31
CA VAL A 187 -4.46 -2.43 16.13
C VAL A 187 -2.98 -2.63 16.46
N GLU A 188 -2.61 -2.47 17.75
CA GLU A 188 -1.27 -2.74 18.29
C GLU A 188 -1.14 -4.23 18.68
#